data_c490e62f98da5050c138293ab7a8939d
#
_entry.id   c490e62f98da5050c138293ab7a8939d
#
_cell.length_a   1.000
_cell.length_b   1.000
_cell.length_c   1.000
_cell.angle_alpha   90.00
_cell.angle_beta   90.00
_cell.angle_gamma   90.00
#
_symmetry.space_group_name_H-M   'P 1'
#
loop_
_entity.id
_entity.type
_entity.pdbx_description
1 polymer ?
#
loop_
_entity_poly.entity_id
_entity_poly.type
_entity_poly.pdbx_seq_one_letter_code
_entity_poly.pdbx_strand_id
1 'polypeptide(L)'
;MISSLEELKKDRDLINSIDWEMTPEMAVRVYLEWGNIWAHGENRKYVVRSGKEYTVYFVVNCWDKPYYIYLIRRNADEAVELAKFELPQKFELAVCQYRGIYPVEGELKDWLRKELNAA
;
A
#
# COMPACT_ATOMS: atom_id res chain seq x y z
N MET A 1 -1.10 -2.10 -15.06
CA MET A 1 -0.86 -1.54 -13.72
C MET A 1 -0.75 -0.02 -13.80
N ILE A 2 -1.38 0.67 -12.86
CA ILE A 2 -1.32 2.13 -12.78
C ILE A 2 0.08 2.57 -12.38
N SER A 3 0.66 3.52 -13.12
CA SER A 3 2.06 3.94 -12.93
C SER A 3 2.23 5.39 -12.50
N SER A 4 1.16 6.13 -12.26
CA SER A 4 1.22 7.51 -11.82
C SER A 4 0.03 7.90 -10.96
N LEU A 5 0.20 8.95 -10.15
CA LEU A 5 -0.89 9.52 -9.36
C LEU A 5 -2.00 10.09 -10.25
N GLU A 6 -1.63 10.69 -11.37
CA GLU A 6 -2.60 11.26 -12.29
C GLU A 6 -3.55 10.18 -12.85
N GLU A 7 -2.98 9.02 -13.16
CA GLU A 7 -3.76 7.90 -13.65
C GLU A 7 -4.65 7.32 -12.56
N LEU A 8 -4.09 7.14 -11.35
CA LEU A 8 -4.83 6.62 -10.20
C LEU A 8 -5.99 7.54 -9.82
N LYS A 9 -5.77 8.84 -9.88
CA LYS A 9 -6.76 9.86 -9.51
C LYS A 9 -8.08 9.72 -10.28
N LYS A 10 -8.02 9.16 -11.47
CA LYS A 10 -9.21 8.98 -12.31
C LYS A 10 -10.09 7.83 -11.89
N ASP A 11 -9.56 6.91 -11.09
CA ASP A 11 -10.31 5.74 -10.62
C ASP A 11 -10.90 6.00 -9.24
N ARG A 12 -12.06 6.65 -9.22
CA ARG A 12 -12.69 7.09 -7.96
C ARG A 12 -13.18 5.91 -7.12
N ASP A 13 -13.63 4.86 -7.74
CA ASP A 13 -14.09 3.68 -6.99
C ASP A 13 -12.92 3.02 -6.26
N LEU A 14 -11.78 2.91 -6.93
CA LEU A 14 -10.58 2.36 -6.31
C LEU A 14 -10.12 3.24 -5.15
N ILE A 15 -10.05 4.56 -5.35
CA ILE A 15 -9.64 5.50 -4.29
C ILE A 15 -10.56 5.37 -3.08
N ASN A 16 -11.87 5.26 -3.31
CA ASN A 16 -12.85 5.15 -2.21
C ASN A 16 -12.73 3.82 -1.46
N SER A 17 -12.08 2.82 -2.03
CA SER A 17 -11.89 1.52 -1.38
C SER A 17 -10.62 1.43 -0.53
N ILE A 18 -9.76 2.45 -0.56
CA ILE A 18 -8.49 2.43 0.15
C ILE A 18 -8.69 2.46 1.66
N ASP A 19 -8.03 1.54 2.36
CA ASP A 19 -7.96 1.53 3.81
C ASP A 19 -6.80 2.42 4.25
N TRP A 20 -7.13 3.65 4.63
CA TRP A 20 -6.14 4.63 5.07
C TRP A 20 -5.70 4.42 6.52
N GLU A 21 -6.37 3.55 7.25
CA GLU A 21 -6.10 3.28 8.66
C GLU A 21 -5.32 1.98 8.89
N MET A 22 -4.67 1.47 7.85
CA MET A 22 -3.82 0.29 7.97
C MET A 22 -2.72 0.54 9.00
N THR A 23 -2.64 -0.31 10.02
CA THR A 23 -1.61 -0.15 11.04
C THR A 23 -0.24 -0.53 10.49
N PRO A 24 0.85 -0.01 11.07
CA PRO A 24 2.20 -0.38 10.64
C PRO A 24 2.43 -1.89 10.64
N GLU A 25 2.00 -2.57 11.70
CA GLU A 25 2.17 -4.02 11.82
C GLU A 25 1.44 -4.77 10.71
N MET A 26 0.21 -4.35 10.42
CA MET A 26 -0.55 -4.98 9.35
C MET A 26 0.05 -4.72 7.98
N ALA A 27 0.49 -3.50 7.73
CA ALA A 27 1.08 -3.14 6.45
C ALA A 27 2.31 -3.99 6.15
N VAL A 28 3.21 -4.10 7.12
CA VAL A 28 4.43 -4.89 6.98
C VAL A 28 4.10 -6.37 6.82
N ARG A 29 3.23 -6.89 7.68
CA ARG A 29 2.85 -8.30 7.64
C ARG A 29 2.21 -8.68 6.32
N VAL A 30 1.28 -7.88 5.86
CA VAL A 30 0.57 -8.16 4.61
C VAL A 30 1.51 -8.11 3.43
N TYR A 31 2.45 -7.17 3.43
CA TYR A 31 3.44 -7.09 2.37
C TYR A 31 4.36 -8.32 2.37
N LEU A 32 4.84 -8.72 3.56
CA LEU A 32 5.70 -9.89 3.67
C LEU A 32 4.97 -11.15 3.20
N GLU A 33 3.70 -11.28 3.53
CA GLU A 33 2.90 -12.40 3.06
C GLU A 33 2.70 -12.37 1.55
N TRP A 34 2.53 -11.18 0.99
CA TRP A 34 2.40 -11.06 -0.44
C TRP A 34 3.67 -11.56 -1.14
N GLY A 35 4.84 -11.22 -0.59
CA GLY A 35 6.12 -11.71 -1.11
C GLY A 35 6.30 -13.22 -0.99
N ASN A 36 5.56 -13.85 -0.07
CA ASN A 36 5.65 -15.29 0.21
C ASN A 36 4.29 -15.98 0.11
N ILE A 37 3.37 -15.39 -0.58
CA ILE A 37 1.96 -15.79 -0.60
C ILE A 37 1.77 -17.27 -0.96
N TRP A 38 2.58 -17.75 -1.85
CA TRP A 38 2.53 -19.13 -2.30
C TRP A 38 2.99 -20.11 -1.22
N ALA A 39 3.75 -19.64 -0.24
CA ALA A 39 4.33 -20.48 0.79
C ALA A 39 3.54 -20.45 2.11
N HIS A 40 2.74 -19.41 2.33
CA HIS A 40 2.11 -19.17 3.65
C HIS A 40 0.62 -18.85 3.52
N GLY A 41 -0.10 -19.74 2.87
CA GLY A 41 -1.51 -19.54 2.61
C GLY A 41 -2.39 -19.44 3.85
N GLU A 42 -2.03 -20.13 4.91
CA GLU A 42 -2.80 -20.15 6.16
C GLU A 42 -2.85 -18.80 6.87
N ASN A 43 -1.94 -17.90 6.54
CA ASN A 43 -1.87 -16.58 7.16
C ASN A 43 -2.69 -15.51 6.45
N ARG A 44 -3.40 -15.87 5.40
CA ARG A 44 -4.09 -14.90 4.56
C ARG A 44 -5.39 -14.36 5.13
N LYS A 45 -6.04 -15.15 5.96
CA LYS A 45 -7.41 -14.86 6.41
C LYS A 45 -7.58 -13.58 7.21
N TYR A 46 -6.55 -13.10 7.88
CA TYR A 46 -6.66 -11.90 8.69
C TYR A 46 -6.50 -10.60 7.90
N VAL A 47 -6.24 -10.69 6.63
CA VAL A 47 -6.05 -9.51 5.78
C VAL A 47 -7.38 -8.85 5.44
N VAL A 48 -8.45 -9.65 5.37
CA VAL A 48 -9.78 -9.16 4.99
C VAL A 48 -10.46 -8.57 6.21
N ARG A 49 -10.90 -7.32 6.09
CA ARG A 49 -11.52 -6.58 7.18
C ARG A 49 -13.03 -6.47 7.01
N SER A 50 -13.74 -6.55 8.15
CA SER A 50 -15.15 -6.14 8.25
C SER A 50 -16.07 -6.55 7.09
N GLY A 51 -16.10 -7.83 6.77
CA GLY A 51 -17.01 -8.35 5.75
C GLY A 51 -16.66 -8.02 4.31
N LYS A 52 -15.55 -7.33 4.08
CA LYS A 52 -15.07 -7.07 2.72
C LYS A 52 -14.33 -8.28 2.20
N GLU A 53 -14.44 -8.52 0.91
CA GLU A 53 -13.73 -9.62 0.26
C GLU A 53 -12.23 -9.35 0.10
N TYR A 54 -11.84 -8.08 0.18
CA TYR A 54 -10.44 -7.68 0.01
C TYR A 54 -10.14 -6.39 0.77
N THR A 55 -8.84 -6.13 0.96
CA THR A 55 -8.33 -4.88 1.54
C THR A 55 -7.44 -4.21 0.51
N VAL A 56 -7.63 -2.92 0.31
CA VAL A 56 -6.79 -2.09 -0.57
C VAL A 56 -6.02 -1.12 0.30
N TYR A 57 -4.70 -1.08 0.14
CA TYR A 57 -3.84 -0.27 1.02
C TYR A 57 -2.55 0.12 0.32
N PHE A 58 -1.92 1.18 0.81
CA PHE A 58 -0.60 1.60 0.34
C PHE A 58 0.51 1.07 1.26
N VAL A 59 1.64 0.74 0.64
CA VAL A 59 2.89 0.51 1.37
C VAL A 59 4.02 1.20 0.62
N VAL A 60 5.10 1.48 1.33
CA VAL A 60 6.32 2.04 0.73
C VAL A 60 7.41 1.00 0.81
N ASN A 61 8.06 0.74 -0.32
CA ASN A 61 9.18 -0.18 -0.38
C ASN A 61 10.49 0.61 -0.42
N CYS A 62 11.25 0.53 0.66
CA CYS A 62 12.55 1.21 0.82
C CYS A 62 13.72 0.23 0.84
N TRP A 63 13.62 -0.92 0.19
CA TRP A 63 14.71 -1.87 0.13
C TRP A 63 15.86 -1.37 -0.73
N ASP A 64 15.55 -0.88 -1.92
CA ASP A 64 16.54 -0.38 -2.86
C ASP A 64 16.00 0.84 -3.59
N LYS A 65 16.89 1.79 -3.89
CA LYS A 65 16.50 2.96 -4.69
C LYS A 65 16.36 2.58 -6.16
N PRO A 66 15.41 3.19 -6.88
CA PRO A 66 14.45 4.19 -6.38
C PRO A 66 13.38 3.55 -5.50
N TYR A 67 12.95 4.28 -4.48
CA TYR A 67 11.89 3.83 -3.58
C TYR A 67 10.53 4.03 -4.22
N TYR A 68 9.61 3.09 -3.97
CA TYR A 68 8.29 3.12 -4.60
C TYR A 68 7.17 3.06 -3.58
N ILE A 69 6.06 3.70 -3.95
CA ILE A 69 4.79 3.54 -3.25
C ILE A 69 3.98 2.56 -4.08
N TYR A 70 3.45 1.54 -3.41
CA TYR A 70 2.60 0.52 -4.03
C TYR A 70 1.19 0.60 -3.48
N LEU A 71 0.20 0.49 -4.37
CA LEU A 71 -1.18 0.25 -3.97
C LEU A 71 -1.46 -1.22 -4.21
N ILE A 72 -1.86 -1.92 -3.17
CA ILE A 72 -2.04 -3.37 -3.20
C ILE A 72 -3.47 -3.73 -2.84
N ARG A 73 -4.05 -4.68 -3.57
CA ARG A 73 -5.31 -5.29 -3.21
C ARG A 73 -5.02 -6.70 -2.71
N ARG A 74 -5.44 -7.00 -1.50
CA ARG A 74 -5.17 -8.26 -0.83
C ARG A 74 -6.46 -8.92 -0.37
N ASN A 75 -6.66 -10.18 -0.76
CA ASN A 75 -7.72 -11.04 -0.22
C ASN A 75 -7.10 -12.28 0.43
N ALA A 76 -7.93 -13.26 0.79
CA ALA A 76 -7.45 -14.47 1.44
C ALA A 76 -6.55 -15.33 0.55
N ASP A 77 -6.68 -15.21 -0.77
CA ASP A 77 -6.01 -16.10 -1.72
C ASP A 77 -4.87 -15.45 -2.49
N GLU A 78 -4.91 -14.13 -2.68
CA GLU A 78 -3.92 -13.48 -3.53
C GLU A 78 -3.66 -12.03 -3.15
N ALA A 79 -2.57 -11.49 -3.65
CA ALA A 79 -2.26 -10.07 -3.58
C ALA A 79 -1.93 -9.57 -4.99
N VAL A 80 -2.45 -8.40 -5.33
CA VAL A 80 -2.27 -7.80 -6.65
C VAL A 80 -1.75 -6.39 -6.50
N GLU A 81 -0.68 -6.05 -7.22
CA GLU A 81 -0.22 -4.68 -7.33
C GLU A 81 -1.15 -3.94 -8.29
N LEU A 82 -1.83 -2.93 -7.79
CA LEU A 82 -2.73 -2.10 -8.59
C LEU A 82 -2.05 -0.86 -9.12
N ALA A 83 -1.09 -0.33 -8.37
CA ALA A 83 -0.36 0.87 -8.75
C ALA A 83 1.06 0.83 -8.19
N LYS A 84 1.97 1.50 -8.89
CA LYS A 84 3.37 1.64 -8.47
C LYS A 84 3.88 2.98 -8.99
N PHE A 85 4.38 3.83 -8.11
CA PHE A 85 4.98 5.10 -8.49
C PHE A 85 6.06 5.50 -7.50
N GLU A 86 7.00 6.33 -7.94
CA GLU A 86 8.15 6.69 -7.12
C GLU A 86 7.74 7.50 -5.89
N LEU A 87 8.38 7.20 -4.76
CA LEU A 87 8.26 8.01 -3.54
C LEU A 87 8.91 9.36 -3.81
N PRO A 88 8.20 10.48 -3.59
CA PRO A 88 8.81 11.80 -3.72
C PRO A 88 10.02 11.93 -2.79
N GLN A 89 11.10 12.51 -3.30
CA GLN A 89 12.35 12.62 -2.57
C GLN A 89 12.19 13.30 -1.20
N LYS A 90 11.29 14.25 -1.10
CA LYS A 90 11.04 14.95 0.16
C LYS A 90 10.59 14.08 1.31
N PHE A 91 10.09 12.86 1.02
CA PHE A 91 9.63 11.93 2.04
C PHE A 91 10.67 10.87 2.40
N GLU A 92 11.78 10.78 1.66
CA GLU A 92 12.75 9.70 1.88
C GLU A 92 13.28 9.65 3.31
N LEU A 93 13.70 10.80 3.86
CA LEU A 93 14.24 10.84 5.22
C LEU A 93 13.21 10.53 6.29
N ALA A 94 11.98 10.95 6.10
CA ALA A 94 10.93 10.73 7.09
C ALA A 94 10.41 9.30 7.10
N VAL A 95 10.38 8.67 5.93
CA VAL A 95 9.75 7.35 5.74
C VAL A 95 10.77 6.23 5.72
N CYS A 96 11.87 6.40 4.98
CA CYS A 96 12.83 5.34 4.72
C CYS A 96 14.07 5.46 5.59
N GLN A 97 13.90 5.29 6.90
CA GLN A 97 15.02 5.39 7.84
C GLN A 97 15.93 4.17 7.75
N TYR A 98 15.36 3.05 7.38
CA TYR A 98 16.09 1.79 7.20
C TYR A 98 15.56 1.10 5.96
N ARG A 99 16.28 0.12 5.48
CA ARG A 99 15.80 -0.72 4.39
C ARG A 99 14.61 -1.54 4.87
N GLY A 100 13.54 -1.56 4.10
CA GLY A 100 12.36 -2.32 4.48
C GLY A 100 11.07 -1.80 3.89
N ILE A 101 9.99 -2.26 4.51
CA ILE A 101 8.63 -1.92 4.11
C ILE A 101 8.03 -1.01 5.17
N TYR A 102 7.42 0.07 4.75
CA TYR A 102 6.84 1.06 5.65
C TYR A 102 5.37 1.31 5.32
N PRO A 103 4.56 1.60 6.33
CA PRO A 103 3.18 1.99 6.09
C PRO A 103 3.12 3.42 5.57
N VAL A 104 2.02 3.76 4.92
CA VAL A 104 1.74 5.14 4.55
C VAL A 104 1.03 5.79 5.74
N GLU A 105 1.74 6.71 6.40
CA GLU A 105 1.22 7.42 7.56
C GLU A 105 1.79 8.84 7.62
N GLY A 106 1.29 9.66 8.57
CA GLY A 106 1.79 11.01 8.79
C GLY A 106 1.67 11.91 7.56
N GLU A 107 2.73 12.67 7.30
CA GLU A 107 2.73 13.65 6.20
C GLU A 107 2.56 13.00 4.83
N LEU A 108 3.12 11.82 4.63
CA LEU A 108 2.97 11.09 3.37
C LEU A 108 1.51 10.71 3.14
N LYS A 109 0.82 10.24 4.17
CA LYS A 109 -0.60 9.91 4.10
C LYS A 109 -1.42 11.15 3.75
N ASP A 110 -1.17 12.27 4.43
CA ASP A 110 -1.88 13.51 4.18
C ASP A 110 -1.67 13.99 2.76
N TRP A 111 -0.43 13.92 2.29
CA TRP A 111 -0.08 14.32 0.93
C TRP A 111 -0.80 13.46 -0.11
N LEU A 112 -0.80 12.13 0.08
CA LEU A 112 -1.47 11.22 -0.85
C LEU A 112 -2.98 11.47 -0.88
N ARG A 113 -3.60 11.66 0.29
CA ARG A 113 -5.03 11.92 0.35
C ARG A 113 -5.39 13.21 -0.38
N LYS A 114 -4.56 14.23 -0.23
CA LYS A 114 -4.77 15.50 -0.90
C LYS A 114 -4.60 15.37 -2.42
N GLU A 115 -3.52 14.73 -2.85
CA GLU A 115 -3.24 14.55 -4.27
C GLU A 115 -4.32 13.74 -4.98
N LEU A 116 -4.89 12.77 -4.29
CA LEU A 116 -5.93 11.90 -4.83
C LEU A 116 -7.34 12.46 -4.61
N ASN A 117 -7.49 13.59 -3.92
CA ASN A 117 -8.79 14.12 -3.50
C ASN A 117 -9.60 13.07 -2.74
N ALA A 118 -8.93 12.30 -1.89
CA ALA A 118 -9.58 11.27 -1.08
C ALA A 118 -10.28 11.91 0.13
N ALA A 119 -11.47 11.41 0.41
CA ALA A 119 -12.26 11.92 1.54
C ALA A 119 -11.66 11.51 2.90
#